data_9df2cf75e67e679bc2dbf03982fbb46f
#
_entry.id   9df2cf75e67e679bc2dbf03982fbb46f
#
_cell.length_a   1.000
_cell.length_b   1.000
_cell.length_c   1.000
_cell.angle_alpha   90.00
_cell.angle_beta   90.00
_cell.angle_gamma   90.00
#
_symmetry.space_group_name_H-M   'P 1'
#
loop_
_entity.id
_entity.type
_entity.pdbx_description
1 polymer ?
#
loop_
_entity_poly.entity_id
_entity_poly.type
_entity_poly.pdbx_seq_one_letter_code
_entity_poly.pdbx_strand_id
1 'polypeptide(L)'
;MKALILASLLAASAAQADPVADVARTYAAFWNTGDPALAQQALSPDFIDRTLPAGREQGVNGPLQASKGFRAAVPDLKAEATHIVPNGDLVSVRLHFTGHFTGKFGEVQGKGQAIDFQAFDLYHVVNGRIAENWHLEDNLTLLQQMGIMPGPQSAASKTQ
;
A
#
# COMPACT_ATOMS: atom_id res chain seq x y z
N MET A 1 -23.06 -31.11 -54.02
CA MET A 1 -22.93 -30.98 -52.54
C MET A 1 -21.89 -29.90 -52.24
N LYS A 2 -22.32 -28.74 -51.79
CA LYS A 2 -21.44 -27.62 -51.43
C LYS A 2 -21.32 -27.60 -49.89
N ALA A 3 -20.14 -27.88 -49.38
CA ALA A 3 -19.84 -27.82 -47.93
C ALA A 3 -19.60 -26.36 -47.54
N LEU A 4 -20.44 -25.84 -46.63
CA LEU A 4 -20.25 -24.53 -45.98
C LEU A 4 -19.26 -24.76 -44.81
N ILE A 5 -18.07 -24.17 -44.90
CA ILE A 5 -17.12 -24.10 -43.77
C ILE A 5 -17.51 -22.88 -42.96
N LEU A 6 -18.05 -23.10 -41.78
CA LEU A 6 -18.35 -22.06 -40.78
C LEU A 6 -17.06 -21.74 -40.03
N ALA A 7 -16.38 -20.64 -40.33
CA ALA A 7 -15.22 -20.17 -39.59
C ALA A 7 -15.69 -19.44 -38.32
N SER A 8 -15.51 -20.08 -37.16
CA SER A 8 -15.75 -19.46 -35.86
C SER A 8 -14.62 -18.49 -35.55
N LEU A 9 -14.86 -17.16 -35.62
CA LEU A 9 -13.97 -16.18 -35.07
C LEU A 9 -14.06 -16.24 -33.52
N LEU A 10 -13.05 -16.78 -32.86
CA LEU A 10 -12.83 -16.55 -31.45
C LEU A 10 -12.33 -15.10 -31.30
N ALA A 11 -13.21 -14.20 -30.87
CA ALA A 11 -12.81 -12.88 -30.40
C ALA A 11 -12.13 -13.06 -29.02
N ALA A 12 -10.81 -13.02 -29.00
CA ALA A 12 -10.06 -12.87 -27.75
C ALA A 12 -10.40 -11.48 -27.18
N SER A 13 -11.20 -11.45 -26.11
CA SER A 13 -11.44 -10.24 -25.33
C SER A 13 -10.12 -9.84 -24.69
N ALA A 14 -9.44 -8.83 -25.24
CA ALA A 14 -8.34 -8.19 -24.54
C ALA A 14 -8.93 -7.60 -23.26
N ALA A 15 -8.42 -8.03 -22.10
CA ALA A 15 -8.77 -7.42 -20.81
C ALA A 15 -8.45 -5.92 -20.92
N GLN A 16 -9.50 -5.10 -20.90
CA GLN A 16 -9.37 -3.66 -20.99
C GLN A 16 -8.67 -3.18 -19.72
N ALA A 17 -7.59 -2.40 -19.87
CA ALA A 17 -6.92 -1.77 -18.73
C ALA A 17 -7.95 -0.93 -17.97
N ASP A 18 -8.04 -1.13 -16.66
CA ASP A 18 -8.90 -0.35 -15.78
C ASP A 18 -8.10 0.84 -15.24
N PRO A 19 -8.40 2.08 -15.71
CA PRO A 19 -7.61 3.26 -15.30
C PRO A 19 -7.59 3.50 -13.79
N VAL A 20 -8.67 3.08 -13.09
CA VAL A 20 -8.78 3.20 -11.63
C VAL A 20 -7.85 2.21 -10.94
N ALA A 21 -7.77 0.98 -11.45
CA ALA A 21 -6.82 -0.01 -10.95
C ALA A 21 -5.36 0.36 -11.31
N ASP A 22 -5.12 0.98 -12.46
CA ASP A 22 -3.78 1.35 -12.90
C ASP A 22 -3.16 2.47 -12.07
N VAL A 23 -3.94 3.49 -11.70
CA VAL A 23 -3.47 4.54 -10.80
C VAL A 23 -3.19 3.99 -9.39
N ALA A 24 -3.98 3.03 -8.91
CA ALA A 24 -3.73 2.34 -7.65
C ALA A 24 -2.42 1.53 -7.68
N ARG A 25 -2.11 0.84 -8.79
CA ARG A 25 -0.82 0.16 -9.00
C ARG A 25 0.35 1.13 -8.98
N THR A 26 0.19 2.29 -9.61
CA THR A 26 1.22 3.34 -9.62
C THR A 26 1.51 3.84 -8.20
N TYR A 27 0.47 4.06 -7.39
CA TYR A 27 0.66 4.49 -6.01
C TYR A 27 1.23 3.38 -5.11
N ALA A 28 0.85 2.13 -5.33
CA ALA A 28 1.49 0.99 -4.66
C ALA A 28 2.99 0.86 -5.02
N ALA A 29 3.35 1.12 -6.28
CA ALA A 29 4.75 1.16 -6.70
C ALA A 29 5.54 2.28 -6.01
N PHE A 30 4.91 3.44 -5.72
CA PHE A 30 5.53 4.46 -4.86
C PHE A 30 5.84 3.91 -3.47
N TRP A 31 4.90 3.25 -2.81
CA TRP A 31 5.13 2.65 -1.49
C TRP A 31 6.23 1.59 -1.53
N ASN A 32 6.34 0.83 -2.63
CA ASN A 32 7.40 -0.17 -2.82
C ASN A 32 8.78 0.42 -3.06
N THR A 33 8.89 1.53 -3.77
CA THR A 33 10.19 2.08 -4.23
C THR A 33 10.64 3.32 -3.46
N GLY A 34 9.67 4.11 -2.94
CA GLY A 34 9.91 5.42 -2.38
C GLY A 34 10.15 6.51 -3.45
N ASP A 35 9.93 6.20 -4.75
CA ASP A 35 10.13 7.18 -5.84
C ASP A 35 9.04 8.27 -5.79
N PRO A 36 9.39 9.54 -5.51
CA PRO A 36 8.43 10.62 -5.41
C PRO A 36 7.69 10.89 -6.72
N ALA A 37 8.28 10.57 -7.88
CA ALA A 37 7.63 10.78 -9.17
C ALA A 37 6.36 9.92 -9.30
N LEU A 38 6.36 8.69 -8.77
CA LEU A 38 5.20 7.81 -8.78
C LEU A 38 4.05 8.35 -7.91
N ALA A 39 4.36 8.93 -6.74
CA ALA A 39 3.36 9.58 -5.92
C ALA A 39 2.76 10.82 -6.64
N GLN A 40 3.59 11.66 -7.23
CA GLN A 40 3.16 12.84 -8.00
C GLN A 40 2.35 12.45 -9.24
N GLN A 41 2.63 11.30 -9.86
CA GLN A 41 1.86 10.78 -10.98
C GLN A 41 0.49 10.26 -10.53
N ALA A 42 0.45 9.54 -9.41
CA ALA A 42 -0.77 8.88 -8.93
C ALA A 42 -1.72 9.84 -8.20
N LEU A 43 -1.20 10.76 -7.40
CA LEU A 43 -2.01 11.63 -6.55
C LEU A 43 -2.45 12.91 -7.29
N SER A 44 -3.65 13.38 -6.97
CA SER A 44 -4.10 14.72 -7.38
C SER A 44 -3.24 15.80 -6.72
N PRO A 45 -3.02 16.96 -7.39
CA PRO A 45 -2.42 18.12 -6.72
C PRO A 45 -3.19 18.53 -5.46
N ASP A 46 -4.51 18.36 -5.46
CA ASP A 46 -5.42 18.68 -4.35
C ASP A 46 -5.75 17.41 -3.52
N PHE A 47 -4.85 16.43 -3.47
CA PHE A 47 -5.03 15.17 -2.73
C PHE A 47 -5.37 15.42 -1.26
N ILE A 48 -6.38 14.69 -0.76
CA ILE A 48 -6.83 14.75 0.63
C ILE A 48 -6.68 13.37 1.29
N ASP A 49 -5.88 13.30 2.33
CA ASP A 49 -5.85 12.17 3.25
C ASP A 49 -7.00 12.31 4.26
N ARG A 50 -7.97 11.40 4.23
CA ARG A 50 -9.16 11.38 5.09
C ARG A 50 -8.94 10.72 6.44
N THR A 51 -7.83 9.99 6.58
CA THR A 51 -7.39 9.35 7.83
C THR A 51 -6.05 9.91 8.32
N LEU A 52 -5.80 11.17 8.05
CA LEU A 52 -4.53 11.86 8.30
C LEU A 52 -4.01 11.62 9.73
N PRO A 53 -2.88 10.92 9.91
CA PRO A 53 -2.28 10.74 11.22
C PRO A 53 -1.85 12.06 11.86
N ALA A 54 -1.94 12.14 13.18
CA ALA A 54 -1.52 13.34 13.92
C ALA A 54 -0.06 13.72 13.60
N GLY A 55 0.17 15.00 13.27
CA GLY A 55 1.48 15.55 12.94
C GLY A 55 1.95 15.31 11.50
N ARG A 56 1.17 14.61 10.66
CA ARG A 56 1.46 14.48 9.23
C ARG A 56 0.90 15.67 8.46
N GLU A 57 1.65 16.13 7.45
CA GLU A 57 1.20 17.17 6.53
C GLU A 57 0.08 16.65 5.61
N GLN A 58 -0.93 17.48 5.35
CA GLN A 58 -1.98 17.16 4.38
C GLN A 58 -1.45 17.30 2.95
N GLY A 59 -2.11 16.64 1.99
CA GLY A 59 -1.75 16.69 0.59
C GLY A 59 -0.61 15.73 0.22
N VAL A 60 -0.04 15.90 -0.96
CA VAL A 60 0.97 15.00 -1.55
C VAL A 60 2.23 14.87 -0.69
N ASN A 61 2.59 15.92 0.06
CA ASN A 61 3.77 15.90 0.93
C ASN A 61 3.65 14.88 2.08
N GLY A 62 2.45 14.64 2.60
CA GLY A 62 2.22 13.68 3.69
C GLY A 62 2.76 12.29 3.39
N PRO A 63 2.30 11.62 2.33
CA PRO A 63 2.83 10.31 1.91
C PRO A 63 4.32 10.33 1.59
N LEU A 64 4.83 11.39 0.96
CA LEU A 64 6.27 11.52 0.66
C LEU A 64 7.12 11.51 1.93
N GLN A 65 6.73 12.29 2.94
CA GLN A 65 7.40 12.34 4.23
C GLN A 65 7.28 11.01 4.98
N ALA A 66 6.09 10.38 4.96
CA ALA A 66 5.84 9.08 5.57
C ALA A 66 6.73 7.99 4.97
N SER A 67 6.78 7.87 3.65
CA SER A 67 7.62 6.89 2.94
C SER A 67 9.10 7.11 3.25
N LYS A 68 9.58 8.36 3.22
CA LYS A 68 10.97 8.71 3.55
C LYS A 68 11.32 8.30 4.99
N GLY A 69 10.46 8.64 5.95
CA GLY A 69 10.67 8.31 7.36
C GLY A 69 10.66 6.81 7.61
N PHE A 70 9.71 6.09 7.00
CA PHE A 70 9.62 4.65 7.16
C PHE A 70 10.82 3.92 6.52
N ARG A 71 11.29 4.35 5.36
CA ARG A 71 12.50 3.81 4.72
C ARG A 71 13.78 4.15 5.47
N ALA A 72 13.82 5.24 6.22
CA ALA A 72 14.94 5.51 7.10
C ALA A 72 15.00 4.49 8.26
N ALA A 73 13.86 4.00 8.74
CA ALA A 73 13.78 2.94 9.75
C ALA A 73 13.97 1.54 9.16
N VAL A 74 13.41 1.29 7.97
CA VAL A 74 13.38 -0.01 7.26
C VAL A 74 13.94 0.19 5.84
N PRO A 75 15.28 0.20 5.65
CA PRO A 75 15.88 0.55 4.36
C PRO A 75 15.55 -0.41 3.21
N ASP A 76 15.28 -1.66 3.51
CA ASP A 76 14.89 -2.71 2.57
C ASP A 76 13.37 -2.90 2.44
N LEU A 77 12.59 -1.88 2.85
CA LEU A 77 11.12 -1.91 2.80
C LEU A 77 10.61 -2.29 1.42
N LYS A 78 9.74 -3.30 1.40
CA LYS A 78 8.94 -3.70 0.25
C LYS A 78 7.47 -3.51 0.56
N ALA A 79 6.71 -3.11 -0.45
CA ALA A 79 5.27 -3.00 -0.38
C ALA A 79 4.66 -3.64 -1.64
N GLU A 80 3.80 -4.63 -1.45
CA GLU A 80 3.11 -5.33 -2.53
C GLU A 80 1.61 -5.07 -2.44
N ALA A 81 0.98 -4.65 -3.55
CA ALA A 81 -0.47 -4.62 -3.67
C ALA A 81 -0.97 -6.04 -3.98
N THR A 82 -1.38 -6.76 -2.94
CA THR A 82 -1.83 -8.14 -3.08
C THR A 82 -3.25 -8.27 -3.64
N HIS A 83 -4.07 -7.24 -3.44
CA HIS A 83 -5.42 -7.14 -3.97
C HIS A 83 -5.70 -5.69 -4.40
N ILE A 84 -6.27 -5.53 -5.58
CA ILE A 84 -6.77 -4.26 -6.12
C ILE A 84 -8.16 -4.53 -6.64
N VAL A 85 -9.16 -3.93 -6.02
CA VAL A 85 -10.58 -4.18 -6.29
C VAL A 85 -11.26 -2.85 -6.67
N PRO A 86 -11.33 -2.52 -7.98
CA PRO A 86 -12.01 -1.33 -8.45
C PRO A 86 -13.53 -1.52 -8.41
N ASN A 87 -14.25 -0.42 -8.13
CA ASN A 87 -15.69 -0.32 -8.21
C ASN A 87 -16.10 1.11 -8.59
N GLY A 88 -16.36 1.36 -9.86
CA GLY A 88 -16.60 2.70 -10.39
C GLY A 88 -15.35 3.58 -10.24
N ASP A 89 -15.48 4.68 -9.54
CA ASP A 89 -14.40 5.63 -9.25
C ASP A 89 -13.67 5.34 -7.92
N LEU A 90 -14.09 4.30 -7.21
CA LEU A 90 -13.45 3.83 -5.98
C LEU A 90 -12.59 2.60 -6.27
N VAL A 91 -11.46 2.48 -5.56
CA VAL A 91 -10.65 1.27 -5.58
C VAL A 91 -10.15 0.92 -4.19
N SER A 92 -10.45 -0.30 -3.73
CA SER A 92 -9.89 -0.84 -2.49
C SER A 92 -8.59 -1.57 -2.80
N VAL A 93 -7.57 -1.32 -1.98
CA VAL A 93 -6.24 -1.91 -2.13
C VAL A 93 -5.81 -2.54 -0.80
N ARG A 94 -5.34 -3.79 -0.86
CA ARG A 94 -4.64 -4.42 0.24
C ARG A 94 -3.15 -4.39 -0.03
N LEU A 95 -2.39 -3.74 0.84
CA LEU A 95 -0.94 -3.69 0.79
C LEU A 95 -0.33 -4.66 1.81
N HIS A 96 0.75 -5.32 1.41
CA HIS A 96 1.58 -6.16 2.27
C HIS A 96 2.97 -5.55 2.35
N PHE A 97 3.38 -5.19 3.56
CA PHE A 97 4.67 -4.58 3.84
C PHE A 97 5.60 -5.58 4.51
N THR A 98 6.84 -5.65 4.02
CA THR A 98 7.91 -6.49 4.60
C THR A 98 9.24 -5.75 4.60
N GLY A 99 10.16 -6.14 5.48
CA GLY A 99 11.52 -5.61 5.56
C GLY A 99 12.17 -5.88 6.91
N HIS A 100 13.28 -5.19 7.18
CA HIS A 100 14.02 -5.32 8.45
C HIS A 100 14.22 -3.96 9.10
N PHE A 101 13.77 -3.84 10.34
CA PHE A 101 13.97 -2.65 11.15
C PHE A 101 15.43 -2.58 11.61
N THR A 102 16.25 -1.84 10.86
CA THR A 102 17.67 -1.64 11.11
C THR A 102 18.04 -0.19 11.39
N GLY A 103 17.20 0.75 10.94
CA GLY A 103 17.40 2.18 11.16
C GLY A 103 16.79 2.66 12.48
N LYS A 104 16.31 3.92 12.52
CA LYS A 104 15.74 4.53 13.71
C LYS A 104 14.27 4.89 13.48
N PHE A 105 13.40 4.56 14.44
CA PHE A 105 11.99 4.95 14.45
C PHE A 105 11.69 5.68 15.77
N GLY A 106 11.43 6.98 15.71
CA GLY A 106 11.42 7.82 16.90
C GLY A 106 12.76 7.72 17.65
N GLU A 107 12.72 7.35 18.92
CA GLU A 107 13.93 7.14 19.74
C GLU A 107 14.45 5.70 19.71
N VAL A 108 13.74 4.76 19.06
CA VAL A 108 14.09 3.34 19.05
C VAL A 108 14.99 3.00 17.88
N GLN A 109 16.15 2.41 18.19
CA GLN A 109 17.09 1.89 17.20
C GLN A 109 16.72 0.45 16.84
N GLY A 110 16.56 0.18 15.56
CA GLY A 110 16.35 -1.16 15.02
C GLY A 110 17.58 -2.05 15.18
N LYS A 111 17.32 -3.35 15.38
CA LYS A 111 18.33 -4.40 15.58
C LYS A 111 18.21 -5.52 14.54
N GLY A 112 17.54 -5.24 13.42
CA GLY A 112 17.31 -6.23 12.37
C GLY A 112 16.02 -7.03 12.56
N GLN A 113 15.08 -6.57 13.39
CA GLN A 113 13.80 -7.25 13.54
C GLN A 113 13.07 -7.28 12.19
N ALA A 114 12.58 -8.46 11.79
CA ALA A 114 11.72 -8.58 10.62
C ALA A 114 10.38 -7.90 10.90
N ILE A 115 9.88 -7.15 9.92
CA ILE A 115 8.53 -6.63 9.90
C ILE A 115 7.74 -7.29 8.78
N ASP A 116 6.48 -7.60 9.06
CA ASP A 116 5.52 -8.20 8.15
C ASP A 116 4.12 -7.78 8.61
N PHE A 117 3.51 -6.79 7.94
CA PHE A 117 2.22 -6.26 8.33
C PHE A 117 1.38 -5.84 7.11
N GLN A 118 0.11 -5.56 7.34
CA GLN A 118 -0.87 -5.27 6.30
C GLN A 118 -1.37 -3.83 6.44
N ALA A 119 -1.80 -3.29 5.29
CA ALA A 119 -2.61 -2.08 5.24
C ALA A 119 -3.78 -2.27 4.26
N PHE A 120 -4.85 -1.52 4.51
CA PHE A 120 -5.99 -1.41 3.60
C PHE A 120 -6.24 0.05 3.30
N ASP A 121 -6.31 0.35 2.01
CA ASP A 121 -6.63 1.67 1.50
C ASP A 121 -7.93 1.63 0.70
N LEU A 122 -8.68 2.73 0.74
CA LEU A 122 -9.76 3.03 -0.17
C LEU A 122 -9.42 4.35 -0.86
N TYR A 123 -9.24 4.32 -2.17
CA TYR A 123 -8.99 5.51 -2.98
C TYR A 123 -10.24 5.94 -3.73
N HIS A 124 -10.47 7.25 -3.78
CA HIS A 124 -11.39 7.89 -4.72
C HIS A 124 -10.58 8.49 -5.86
N VAL A 125 -10.86 8.06 -7.08
CA VAL A 125 -10.12 8.44 -8.29
C VAL A 125 -10.94 9.43 -9.10
N VAL A 126 -10.36 10.59 -9.37
CA VAL A 126 -10.96 11.65 -10.19
C VAL A 126 -9.97 12.03 -11.29
N ASN A 127 -10.42 12.05 -12.54
CA ASN A 127 -9.58 12.38 -13.70
C ASN A 127 -8.29 11.58 -13.78
N GLY A 128 -8.35 10.27 -13.44
CA GLY A 128 -7.21 9.35 -13.48
C GLY A 128 -6.17 9.56 -12.37
N ARG A 129 -6.52 10.29 -11.29
CA ARG A 129 -5.66 10.53 -10.13
C ARG A 129 -6.42 10.25 -8.84
N ILE A 130 -5.72 9.79 -7.81
CA ILE A 130 -6.26 9.61 -6.47
C ILE A 130 -6.49 11.01 -5.87
N ALA A 131 -7.75 11.37 -5.70
CA ALA A 131 -8.15 12.64 -5.09
C ALA A 131 -8.26 12.51 -3.56
N GLU A 132 -8.69 11.35 -3.07
CA GLU A 132 -8.89 11.08 -1.65
C GLU A 132 -8.41 9.68 -1.29
N ASN A 133 -7.92 9.52 -0.06
CA ASN A 133 -7.55 8.25 0.53
C ASN A 133 -8.10 8.10 1.96
N TRP A 134 -8.68 6.94 2.25
CA TRP A 134 -8.92 6.42 3.60
C TRP A 134 -8.02 5.20 3.77
N HIS A 135 -7.25 5.15 4.85
CA HIS A 135 -6.30 4.06 5.05
C HIS A 135 -6.25 3.60 6.50
N LEU A 136 -5.97 2.32 6.69
CA LEU A 136 -5.76 1.69 7.99
C LEU A 136 -4.58 0.71 7.87
N GLU A 137 -3.56 0.92 8.67
CA GLU A 137 -2.44 0.01 8.83
C GLU A 137 -2.59 -0.84 10.10
N ASP A 138 -2.12 -2.07 10.06
CA ASP A 138 -1.95 -2.89 11.27
C ASP A 138 -0.75 -2.38 12.09
N ASN A 139 -0.91 -1.18 12.65
CA ASN A 139 0.12 -0.52 13.43
C ASN A 139 0.46 -1.28 14.72
N LEU A 140 -0.49 -2.04 15.28
CA LEU A 140 -0.21 -2.84 16.47
C LEU A 140 0.82 -3.92 16.16
N THR A 141 0.60 -4.70 15.10
CA THR A 141 1.53 -5.73 14.64
C THR A 141 2.90 -5.12 14.32
N LEU A 142 2.93 -4.02 13.57
CA LEU A 142 4.18 -3.32 13.22
C LEU A 142 4.97 -2.92 14.46
N LEU A 143 4.35 -2.23 15.43
CA LEU A 143 5.03 -1.73 16.63
C LEU A 143 5.49 -2.86 17.55
N GLN A 144 4.76 -3.97 17.61
CA GLN A 144 5.17 -5.18 18.33
C GLN A 144 6.39 -5.85 17.68
N GLN A 145 6.39 -6.00 16.36
CA GLN A 145 7.51 -6.55 15.60
C GLN A 145 8.77 -5.67 15.70
N MET A 146 8.60 -4.35 15.70
CA MET A 146 9.70 -3.42 15.96
C MET A 146 10.22 -3.46 17.42
N GLY A 147 9.49 -4.08 18.34
CA GLY A 147 9.82 -4.10 19.76
C GLY A 147 9.54 -2.77 20.48
N ILE A 148 8.70 -1.91 19.90
CA ILE A 148 8.28 -0.63 20.48
C ILE A 148 7.12 -0.83 21.46
N MET A 149 6.23 -1.80 21.15
CA MET A 149 5.16 -2.22 22.04
C MET A 149 5.37 -3.67 22.49
N PRO A 150 4.88 -4.06 23.69
CA PRO A 150 4.92 -5.45 24.12
C PRO A 150 4.16 -6.33 23.13
N GLY A 151 4.76 -7.46 22.71
CA GLY A 151 4.08 -8.49 21.96
C GLY A 151 3.04 -9.22 22.82
N PRO A 152 2.22 -10.12 22.21
CA PRO A 152 1.34 -11.00 22.95
C PRO A 152 2.18 -11.73 24.01
N GLN A 153 1.80 -11.60 25.27
CA GLN A 153 2.46 -12.37 26.33
C GLN A 153 2.19 -13.84 26.03
N SER A 154 3.23 -14.60 25.73
CA SER A 154 3.11 -16.05 25.74
C SER A 154 2.57 -16.43 27.12
N ALA A 155 1.40 -17.08 27.17
CA ALA A 155 0.86 -17.58 28.42
C ALA A 155 1.94 -18.45 29.06
N ALA A 156 2.61 -17.90 30.05
CA ALA A 156 3.56 -18.64 30.83
C ALA A 156 2.80 -19.83 31.39
N SER A 157 3.17 -21.04 30.98
CA SER A 157 2.65 -22.28 31.53
C SER A 157 2.92 -22.21 33.04
N LYS A 158 1.89 -21.91 33.83
CA LYS A 158 1.89 -22.21 35.27
C LYS A 158 1.81 -23.72 35.40
N THR A 159 2.95 -24.38 35.29
CA THR A 159 3.10 -25.72 35.80
C THR A 159 3.47 -25.58 37.29
N GLN A 160 2.49 -25.87 38.14
CA GLN A 160 2.71 -26.20 39.51
C GLN A 160 3.14 -27.67 39.60
#